data_fb03c3a2ac48aba4d6e1e60f715bc7b2
#
_entry.id   fb03c3a2ac48aba4d6e1e60f715bc7b2
#
_cell.length_a   1.000
_cell.length_b   1.000
_cell.length_c   1.000
_cell.angle_alpha   90.00
_cell.angle_beta   90.00
_cell.angle_gamma   90.00
#
_symmetry.space_group_name_H-M   'P 1'
#
loop_
_entity.id
_entity.type
_entity.pdbx_description
1 polymer ?
#
loop_
_entity_poly.entity_id
_entity_poly.type
_entity_poly.pdbx_seq_one_letter_code
_entity_poly.pdbx_strand_id
1 'polypeptide(L)'
;TVIDIQAKVDGTSLKFYESKLLYEEMELFTNWFCDLFLGLEVDERARKLISKTFAFLTEASVCQKQVPVHRDYHSRNLMVPKEPNYHPHQKPGVIDFQDSLNGPYTYDLVSLLRDAYIRWDIDHVSKWVDYYFENAQQTALIIKVSRDQFIREFDLMGLQRQLKVMGIFARLSIRDNKAGYLADIPLVMDYFLEIGQKYQELEPFMLWFNDNVVDNVKVKIQRKEMLEL
;
A
#
# COMPACT_ATOMS: atom_id res chain seq x y z
N THR A 1 15.23 -10.80 -1.99
CA THR A 1 14.34 -11.58 -1.09
C THR A 1 12.90 -11.59 -1.60
N VAL A 2 12.28 -10.43 -1.96
CA VAL A 2 10.91 -10.40 -2.54
C VAL A 2 10.80 -11.34 -3.74
N ILE A 3 11.70 -11.20 -4.73
CA ILE A 3 11.72 -12.04 -5.93
C ILE A 3 11.88 -13.53 -5.58
N ASP A 4 12.69 -13.85 -4.55
CA ASP A 4 12.84 -15.25 -4.13
C ASP A 4 11.55 -15.84 -3.55
N ILE A 5 10.80 -15.06 -2.76
CA ILE A 5 9.48 -15.45 -2.26
C ILE A 5 8.56 -15.72 -3.45
N GLN A 6 8.44 -14.76 -4.35
CA GLN A 6 7.53 -14.80 -5.48
C GLN A 6 7.85 -15.88 -6.52
N ALA A 7 9.14 -16.20 -6.69
CA ALA A 7 9.58 -17.16 -7.70
C ALA A 7 9.77 -18.60 -7.17
N LYS A 8 10.00 -18.78 -5.87
CA LYS A 8 10.44 -20.08 -5.30
C LYS A 8 9.48 -20.67 -4.29
N VAL A 9 8.58 -19.84 -3.70
CA VAL A 9 7.57 -20.36 -2.78
C VAL A 9 6.46 -21.03 -3.58
N ASP A 10 6.09 -22.25 -3.17
CA ASP A 10 4.94 -22.95 -3.74
C ASP A 10 3.65 -22.27 -3.29
N GLY A 11 3.02 -21.55 -4.22
CA GLY A 11 1.76 -20.84 -3.98
C GLY A 11 0.51 -21.71 -4.11
N THR A 12 0.63 -23.02 -4.42
CA THR A 12 -0.55 -23.87 -4.71
C THR A 12 -1.51 -24.02 -3.54
N SER A 13 -1.01 -23.90 -2.31
CA SER A 13 -1.82 -23.93 -1.08
C SER A 13 -2.36 -22.57 -0.66
N LEU A 14 -1.90 -21.49 -1.26
CA LEU A 14 -2.31 -20.13 -0.90
C LEU A 14 -3.64 -19.76 -1.58
N LYS A 15 -4.52 -19.11 -0.83
CA LYS A 15 -5.75 -18.53 -1.39
C LYS A 15 -5.40 -17.35 -2.30
N PHE A 16 -6.26 -17.07 -3.28
CA PHE A 16 -6.10 -15.89 -4.12
C PHE A 16 -6.53 -14.61 -3.38
N TYR A 17 -5.84 -13.53 -3.69
CA TYR A 17 -6.21 -12.18 -3.29
C TYR A 17 -7.33 -11.69 -4.22
N GLU A 18 -8.55 -12.12 -3.92
CA GLU A 18 -9.72 -11.90 -4.77
C GLU A 18 -10.11 -10.43 -4.86
N SER A 19 -10.75 -10.06 -5.96
CA SER A 19 -11.28 -8.70 -6.19
C SER A 19 -12.14 -8.21 -5.03
N LYS A 20 -12.95 -9.10 -4.46
CA LYS A 20 -13.82 -8.77 -3.32
C LYS A 20 -13.00 -8.32 -2.12
N LEU A 21 -11.94 -9.06 -1.75
CA LEU A 21 -11.09 -8.72 -0.60
C LEU A 21 -10.34 -7.41 -0.83
N LEU A 22 -9.78 -7.19 -2.02
CA LEU A 22 -9.09 -5.93 -2.38
C LEU A 22 -10.03 -4.73 -2.27
N TYR A 23 -11.29 -4.89 -2.70
CA TYR A 23 -12.30 -3.85 -2.62
C TYR A 23 -12.72 -3.58 -1.16
N GLU A 24 -13.05 -4.61 -0.40
CA GLU A 24 -13.44 -4.52 1.03
C GLU A 24 -12.33 -3.88 1.90
N GLU A 25 -11.07 -4.12 1.55
CA GLU A 25 -9.95 -3.46 2.23
C GLU A 25 -9.91 -1.94 1.97
N MET A 26 -10.27 -1.50 0.78
CA MET A 26 -10.39 -0.05 0.51
C MET A 26 -11.64 0.57 1.15
N GLU A 27 -12.71 -0.20 1.40
CA GLU A 27 -13.87 0.30 2.14
C GLU A 27 -13.53 0.73 3.57
N LEU A 28 -12.43 0.22 4.14
CA LEU A 28 -11.92 0.71 5.42
C LEU A 28 -11.59 2.21 5.38
N PHE A 29 -11.13 2.72 4.21
CA PHE A 29 -10.93 4.15 4.03
C PHE A 29 -12.25 4.93 4.18
N THR A 30 -13.32 4.51 3.52
CA THR A 30 -14.60 5.19 3.62
C THR A 30 -15.17 5.08 5.03
N ASN A 31 -15.27 3.84 5.55
CA ASN A 31 -16.00 3.56 6.77
C ASN A 31 -15.27 4.02 8.03
N TRP A 32 -13.96 3.84 8.11
CA TRP A 32 -13.19 4.15 9.31
C TRP A 32 -12.46 5.48 9.22
N PHE A 33 -11.88 5.79 8.06
CA PHE A 33 -11.10 7.02 7.94
C PHE A 33 -11.99 8.23 7.63
N CYS A 34 -12.83 8.17 6.58
CA CYS A 34 -13.70 9.29 6.23
C CYS A 34 -14.84 9.47 7.25
N ASP A 35 -15.66 8.43 7.44
CA ASP A 35 -16.88 8.55 8.24
C ASP A 35 -16.53 8.68 9.74
N LEU A 36 -15.81 7.73 10.34
CA LEU A 36 -15.61 7.68 11.79
C LEU A 36 -14.47 8.56 12.29
N PHE A 37 -13.32 8.57 11.60
CA PHE A 37 -12.17 9.35 12.06
C PHE A 37 -12.31 10.82 11.71
N LEU A 38 -12.59 11.15 10.45
CA LEU A 38 -12.72 12.55 10.04
C LEU A 38 -14.10 13.14 10.34
N GLY A 39 -15.15 12.33 10.39
CA GLY A 39 -16.53 12.77 10.55
C GLY A 39 -17.08 13.42 9.29
N LEU A 40 -16.64 12.95 8.11
CA LEU A 40 -17.10 13.47 6.83
C LEU A 40 -18.48 12.90 6.48
N GLU A 41 -19.38 13.76 6.07
CA GLU A 41 -20.63 13.34 5.44
C GLU A 41 -20.38 13.06 3.96
N VAL A 42 -20.13 11.77 3.64
CA VAL A 42 -19.91 11.33 2.27
C VAL A 42 -21.26 11.17 1.58
N ASP A 43 -21.64 12.14 0.74
CA ASP A 43 -22.89 12.13 0.00
C ASP A 43 -22.96 11.04 -1.09
N GLU A 44 -24.11 10.87 -1.72
CA GLU A 44 -24.32 9.83 -2.75
C GLU A 44 -23.41 10.02 -3.97
N ARG A 45 -23.13 11.28 -4.37
CA ARG A 45 -22.25 11.58 -5.49
C ARG A 45 -20.80 11.18 -5.17
N ALA A 46 -20.31 11.53 -3.99
CA ALA A 46 -18.98 11.15 -3.51
C ALA A 46 -18.88 9.63 -3.36
N ARG A 47 -19.90 8.95 -2.83
CA ARG A 47 -19.91 7.48 -2.73
C ARG A 47 -19.80 6.80 -4.09
N LYS A 48 -20.50 7.29 -5.12
CA LYS A 48 -20.39 6.78 -6.50
C LYS A 48 -18.99 6.99 -7.07
N LEU A 49 -18.38 8.15 -6.82
CA LEU A 49 -17.02 8.46 -7.25
C LEU A 49 -15.99 7.54 -6.58
N ILE A 50 -16.07 7.39 -5.25
CA ILE A 50 -15.22 6.50 -4.47
C ILE A 50 -15.35 5.06 -4.98
N SER A 51 -16.58 4.56 -5.13
CA SER A 51 -16.83 3.20 -5.61
C SER A 51 -16.25 2.94 -7.01
N LYS A 52 -16.38 3.91 -7.93
CA LYS A 52 -15.77 3.84 -9.26
C LYS A 52 -14.24 3.75 -9.18
N THR A 53 -13.63 4.55 -8.30
CA THR A 53 -12.18 4.55 -8.08
C THR A 53 -11.72 3.21 -7.49
N PHE A 54 -12.43 2.68 -6.50
CA PHE A 54 -12.12 1.38 -5.90
C PHE A 54 -12.22 0.24 -6.93
N ALA A 55 -13.27 0.25 -7.77
CA ALA A 55 -13.41 -0.72 -8.84
C ALA A 55 -12.23 -0.67 -9.82
N PHE A 56 -11.81 0.54 -10.23
CA PHE A 56 -10.67 0.75 -11.11
C PHE A 56 -9.36 0.23 -10.50
N LEU A 57 -9.06 0.56 -9.24
CA LEU A 57 -7.85 0.11 -8.56
C LEU A 57 -7.86 -1.41 -8.30
N THR A 58 -9.03 -1.97 -8.02
CA THR A 58 -9.21 -3.43 -7.86
C THR A 58 -8.92 -4.15 -9.17
N GLU A 59 -9.50 -3.69 -10.28
CA GLU A 59 -9.26 -4.27 -11.61
C GLU A 59 -7.79 -4.20 -11.99
N ALA A 60 -7.16 -3.03 -11.82
CA ALA A 60 -5.72 -2.86 -12.07
C ALA A 60 -4.84 -3.80 -11.24
N SER A 61 -5.29 -4.15 -10.03
CA SER A 61 -4.56 -5.07 -9.15
C SER A 61 -4.73 -6.54 -9.57
N VAL A 62 -5.95 -6.98 -9.85
CA VAL A 62 -6.19 -8.40 -10.19
C VAL A 62 -5.70 -8.78 -11.59
N CYS A 63 -5.59 -7.81 -12.51
CA CYS A 63 -5.02 -8.02 -13.85
C CYS A 63 -3.51 -8.26 -13.84
N GLN A 64 -2.81 -7.97 -12.75
CA GLN A 64 -1.39 -8.27 -12.61
C GLN A 64 -1.14 -9.78 -12.49
N LYS A 65 0.08 -10.21 -12.81
CA LYS A 65 0.49 -11.59 -12.54
C LYS A 65 0.34 -11.88 -11.04
N GLN A 66 -0.32 -13.00 -10.73
CA GLN A 66 -0.53 -13.45 -9.36
C GLN A 66 0.63 -14.34 -8.93
N VAL A 67 1.21 -14.03 -7.76
CA VAL A 67 2.37 -14.71 -7.16
C VAL A 67 2.17 -14.81 -5.66
N PRO A 68 2.93 -15.66 -4.94
CA PRO A 68 2.97 -15.62 -3.49
C PRO A 68 3.35 -14.22 -2.99
N VAL A 69 2.49 -13.60 -2.20
CA VAL A 69 2.71 -12.31 -1.56
C VAL A 69 2.56 -12.43 -0.05
N HIS A 70 3.44 -11.77 0.66
CA HIS A 70 3.48 -11.74 2.11
C HIS A 70 2.38 -10.84 2.71
N ARG A 71 1.98 -9.79 1.99
CA ARG A 71 1.03 -8.70 2.34
C ARG A 71 1.58 -7.67 3.32
N ASP A 72 2.36 -8.07 4.30
CA ASP A 72 2.98 -7.19 5.29
C ASP A 72 4.50 -7.17 5.19
N TYR A 73 5.01 -7.11 3.93
CA TYR A 73 6.44 -7.06 3.62
C TYR A 73 6.99 -5.62 3.76
N HIS A 74 7.06 -5.13 4.97
CA HIS A 74 7.53 -3.78 5.31
C HIS A 74 8.67 -3.84 6.34
N SER A 75 9.30 -2.69 6.62
CA SER A 75 10.50 -2.59 7.44
C SER A 75 10.37 -3.22 8.82
N ARG A 76 9.19 -3.17 9.46
CA ARG A 76 8.97 -3.71 10.81
C ARG A 76 8.94 -5.25 10.84
N ASN A 77 8.75 -5.91 9.70
CA ASN A 77 8.70 -7.38 9.56
C ASN A 77 9.98 -7.96 8.94
N LEU A 78 11.00 -7.13 8.72
CA LEU A 78 12.29 -7.54 8.21
C LEU A 78 13.34 -7.51 9.34
N MET A 79 13.90 -8.67 9.65
CA MET A 79 14.85 -8.85 10.76
C MET A 79 16.28 -8.99 10.23
N VAL A 80 17.14 -8.07 10.62
CA VAL A 80 18.59 -8.15 10.36
C VAL A 80 19.26 -8.82 11.56
N PRO A 81 19.92 -9.99 11.38
CA PRO A 81 20.64 -10.64 12.46
C PRO A 81 21.73 -9.74 13.04
N LYS A 82 21.84 -9.68 14.37
CA LYS A 82 22.88 -8.95 15.08
C LYS A 82 24.16 -9.77 15.25
N GLU A 83 24.51 -10.59 14.29
CA GLU A 83 25.71 -11.42 14.38
C GLU A 83 26.95 -10.63 13.95
N PRO A 84 28.12 -10.85 14.61
CA PRO A 84 29.38 -10.16 14.26
C PRO A 84 29.82 -10.38 12.81
N ASN A 85 29.35 -11.47 12.19
CA ASN A 85 29.70 -11.90 10.82
C ASN A 85 28.53 -11.67 9.83
N TYR A 86 27.54 -10.84 10.16
CA TYR A 86 26.49 -10.54 9.21
C TYR A 86 27.06 -9.76 8.01
N HIS A 87 26.96 -10.37 6.84
CA HIS A 87 27.36 -9.71 5.60
C HIS A 87 26.18 -8.99 4.97
N PRO A 88 26.36 -7.77 4.40
CA PRO A 88 25.30 -7.02 3.75
C PRO A 88 24.57 -7.77 2.62
N HIS A 89 25.17 -8.86 2.10
CA HIS A 89 24.54 -9.72 1.08
C HIS A 89 23.68 -10.85 1.65
N GLN A 90 23.66 -11.03 2.97
CA GLN A 90 22.75 -11.99 3.59
C GLN A 90 21.32 -11.45 3.57
N LYS A 91 20.37 -12.34 3.31
CA LYS A 91 18.95 -11.97 3.26
C LYS A 91 18.44 -11.74 4.69
N PRO A 92 17.59 -10.72 4.91
CA PRO A 92 16.92 -10.56 6.19
C PRO A 92 16.00 -11.73 6.47
N GLY A 93 15.77 -12.03 7.75
CA GLY A 93 14.66 -12.87 8.17
C GLY A 93 13.35 -12.14 7.92
N VAL A 94 12.32 -12.87 7.50
CA VAL A 94 10.97 -12.34 7.25
C VAL A 94 10.03 -13.02 8.23
N ILE A 95 9.27 -12.22 8.98
CA ILE A 95 8.32 -12.70 9.99
C ILE A 95 6.90 -12.25 9.63
N ASP A 96 5.88 -12.80 10.30
CA ASP A 96 4.47 -12.38 10.15
C ASP A 96 3.85 -12.78 8.79
N PHE A 97 4.15 -14.00 8.32
CA PHE A 97 3.79 -14.49 6.98
C PHE A 97 2.49 -15.31 6.92
N GLN A 98 1.77 -15.48 8.05
CA GLN A 98 0.58 -16.34 8.15
C GLN A 98 -0.60 -15.85 7.29
N ASP A 99 -0.63 -14.57 6.92
CA ASP A 99 -1.68 -13.96 6.09
C ASP A 99 -1.31 -13.91 4.60
N SER A 100 -0.29 -14.68 4.18
CA SER A 100 0.18 -14.73 2.79
C SER A 100 -0.90 -15.26 1.85
N LEU A 101 -0.96 -14.70 0.65
CA LEU A 101 -1.91 -15.03 -0.42
C LEU A 101 -1.19 -15.16 -1.77
N ASN A 102 -1.88 -15.64 -2.79
CA ASN A 102 -1.51 -15.39 -4.18
C ASN A 102 -2.11 -14.05 -4.60
N GLY A 103 -1.26 -13.08 -4.87
CA GLY A 103 -1.67 -11.70 -5.14
C GLY A 103 -0.81 -10.99 -6.18
N PRO A 104 -1.11 -9.72 -6.46
CA PRO A 104 -0.40 -8.92 -7.45
C PRO A 104 1.11 -8.88 -7.18
N TYR A 105 1.92 -9.16 -8.19
CA TYR A 105 3.38 -9.26 -8.03
C TYR A 105 4.05 -7.96 -7.53
N THR A 106 3.42 -6.82 -7.72
CA THR A 106 3.93 -5.53 -7.22
C THR A 106 3.60 -5.28 -5.75
N TYR A 107 2.71 -6.06 -5.11
CA TYR A 107 2.17 -5.77 -3.78
C TYR A 107 3.25 -5.64 -2.71
N ASP A 108 4.12 -6.64 -2.57
CA ASP A 108 5.17 -6.63 -1.53
C ASP A 108 6.26 -5.62 -1.83
N LEU A 109 6.55 -5.35 -3.10
CA LEU A 109 7.47 -4.30 -3.49
C LEU A 109 6.93 -2.91 -3.08
N VAL A 110 5.65 -2.65 -3.31
CA VAL A 110 4.98 -1.44 -2.83
C VAL A 110 5.03 -1.35 -1.32
N SER A 111 4.75 -2.46 -0.63
CA SER A 111 4.74 -2.51 0.84
C SER A 111 6.08 -2.08 1.44
N LEU A 112 7.19 -2.43 0.78
CA LEU A 112 8.55 -2.08 1.19
C LEU A 112 8.96 -0.67 0.75
N LEU A 113 8.74 -0.32 -0.51
CA LEU A 113 9.29 0.92 -1.09
C LEU A 113 8.40 2.15 -0.86
N ARG A 114 7.13 1.94 -0.54
CA ARG A 114 6.18 2.95 -0.04
C ARG A 114 5.67 2.53 1.33
N ASP A 115 6.62 2.22 2.20
CA ASP A 115 6.39 1.78 3.57
C ASP A 115 5.62 2.85 4.35
N ALA A 116 4.64 2.43 5.13
CA ALA A 116 3.83 3.34 5.94
C ALA A 116 4.60 4.00 7.10
N TYR A 117 5.79 3.49 7.40
CA TYR A 117 6.59 3.88 8.57
C TYR A 117 7.90 4.59 8.21
N ILE A 118 8.36 4.47 6.96
CA ILE A 118 9.65 5.01 6.50
C ILE A 118 9.46 5.72 5.17
N ARG A 119 9.92 6.97 5.10
CA ARG A 119 10.10 7.68 3.84
C ARG A 119 11.49 7.40 3.29
N TRP A 120 11.54 6.63 2.22
CA TRP A 120 12.79 6.41 1.50
C TRP A 120 13.13 7.59 0.58
N ASP A 121 14.42 7.83 0.39
CA ASP A 121 14.91 8.76 -0.62
C ASP A 121 14.47 8.33 -2.03
N ILE A 122 14.01 9.28 -2.85
CA ILE A 122 13.40 9.00 -4.16
C ILE A 122 14.38 8.37 -5.15
N ASP A 123 15.65 8.77 -5.10
CA ASP A 123 16.68 8.22 -5.99
C ASP A 123 17.01 6.77 -5.63
N HIS A 124 16.96 6.42 -4.34
CA HIS A 124 17.07 5.05 -3.88
C HIS A 124 15.87 4.20 -4.32
N VAL A 125 14.65 4.72 -4.13
CA VAL A 125 13.42 4.03 -4.56
C VAL A 125 13.47 3.72 -6.06
N SER A 126 13.85 4.71 -6.90
CA SER A 126 13.95 4.51 -8.34
C SER A 126 14.94 3.39 -8.69
N LYS A 127 16.12 3.37 -8.08
CA LYS A 127 17.14 2.32 -8.29
C LYS A 127 16.64 0.94 -7.86
N TRP A 128 15.93 0.84 -6.74
CA TRP A 128 15.40 -0.43 -6.24
C TRP A 128 14.23 -0.94 -7.09
N VAL A 129 13.40 -0.04 -7.62
CA VAL A 129 12.33 -0.35 -8.57
C VAL A 129 12.92 -0.92 -9.86
N ASP A 130 13.94 -0.26 -10.43
CA ASP A 130 14.63 -0.73 -11.63
C ASP A 130 15.33 -2.08 -11.38
N TYR A 131 16.03 -2.22 -10.24
CA TYR A 131 16.65 -3.48 -9.83
C TYR A 131 15.64 -4.63 -9.73
N TYR A 132 14.47 -4.38 -9.13
CA TYR A 132 13.42 -5.39 -9.05
C TYR A 132 12.92 -5.76 -10.45
N PHE A 133 12.63 -4.79 -11.30
CA PHE A 133 12.12 -5.00 -12.65
C PHE A 133 13.08 -5.87 -13.49
N GLU A 134 14.38 -5.54 -13.52
CA GLU A 134 15.38 -6.29 -14.23
C GLU A 134 15.50 -7.75 -13.74
N ASN A 135 15.56 -7.94 -12.43
CA ASN A 135 15.65 -9.28 -11.85
C ASN A 135 14.36 -10.11 -12.05
N ALA A 136 13.20 -9.47 -12.00
CA ALA A 136 11.93 -10.14 -12.24
C ALA A 136 11.80 -10.61 -13.70
N GLN A 137 12.36 -9.87 -14.66
CA GLN A 137 12.46 -10.31 -16.06
C GLN A 137 13.46 -11.46 -16.21
N GLN A 138 14.64 -11.35 -15.62
CA GLN A 138 15.69 -12.40 -15.69
C GLN A 138 15.22 -13.73 -15.10
N THR A 139 14.43 -13.70 -14.05
CA THR A 139 13.87 -14.90 -13.40
C THR A 139 12.58 -15.39 -14.08
N ALA A 140 12.17 -14.78 -15.19
CA ALA A 140 10.89 -15.03 -15.84
C ALA A 140 9.66 -14.88 -14.91
N LEU A 141 9.81 -14.14 -13.82
CA LEU A 141 8.70 -13.81 -12.94
C LEU A 141 7.68 -12.94 -13.68
N ILE A 142 8.16 -11.98 -14.48
CA ILE A 142 7.35 -11.20 -15.41
C ILE A 142 7.87 -11.39 -16.83
N ILE A 143 6.94 -11.65 -17.79
CA ILE A 143 7.25 -11.86 -19.19
C ILE A 143 6.44 -10.88 -20.02
N LYS A 144 7.09 -10.19 -20.97
CA LYS A 144 6.45 -9.22 -21.88
C LYS A 144 5.79 -8.02 -21.19
N VAL A 145 6.17 -7.69 -19.97
CA VAL A 145 5.78 -6.46 -19.29
C VAL A 145 6.79 -5.39 -19.64
N SER A 146 6.33 -4.27 -20.21
CA SER A 146 7.19 -3.11 -20.43
C SER A 146 7.48 -2.39 -19.10
N ARG A 147 8.55 -1.56 -19.08
CA ARG A 147 8.86 -0.77 -17.88
C ARG A 147 7.71 0.20 -17.52
N ASP A 148 7.10 0.83 -18.51
CA ASP A 148 6.00 1.76 -18.28
C ASP A 148 4.77 1.06 -17.71
N GLN A 149 4.45 -0.14 -18.23
CA GLN A 149 3.40 -0.98 -17.66
C GLN A 149 3.71 -1.37 -16.22
N PHE A 150 4.94 -1.81 -15.94
CA PHE A 150 5.38 -2.16 -14.58
C PHE A 150 5.24 -0.99 -13.60
N ILE A 151 5.70 0.22 -13.99
CA ILE A 151 5.58 1.42 -13.16
C ILE A 151 4.10 1.74 -12.89
N ARG A 152 3.25 1.66 -13.91
CA ARG A 152 1.81 1.86 -13.74
C ARG A 152 1.19 0.84 -12.78
N GLU A 153 1.53 -0.42 -12.92
CA GLU A 153 1.04 -1.49 -12.04
C GLU A 153 1.51 -1.31 -10.60
N PHE A 154 2.79 -0.93 -10.39
CA PHE A 154 3.37 -0.58 -9.10
C PHE A 154 2.69 0.64 -8.47
N ASP A 155 2.43 1.68 -9.26
CA ASP A 155 1.78 2.91 -8.80
C ASP A 155 0.33 2.65 -8.38
N LEU A 156 -0.48 1.99 -9.23
CA LEU A 156 -1.88 1.72 -8.95
C LEU A 156 -2.05 0.76 -7.76
N MET A 157 -1.18 -0.24 -7.63
CA MET A 157 -1.15 -1.10 -6.44
C MET A 157 -0.81 -0.30 -5.18
N GLY A 158 0.09 0.68 -5.30
CA GLY A 158 0.42 1.60 -4.21
C GLY A 158 -0.79 2.39 -3.74
N LEU A 159 -1.58 2.94 -4.66
CA LEU A 159 -2.79 3.71 -4.34
C LEU A 159 -3.84 2.85 -3.62
N GLN A 160 -4.07 1.60 -4.10
CA GLN A 160 -4.97 0.66 -3.40
C GLN A 160 -4.51 0.44 -1.95
N ARG A 161 -3.22 0.14 -1.79
CA ARG A 161 -2.65 -0.15 -0.47
C ARG A 161 -2.68 1.07 0.46
N GLN A 162 -2.44 2.28 -0.03
CA GLN A 162 -2.48 3.50 0.77
C GLN A 162 -3.89 3.82 1.28
N LEU A 163 -4.92 3.64 0.45
CA LEU A 163 -6.31 3.75 0.91
C LEU A 163 -6.63 2.73 2.01
N LYS A 164 -6.28 1.46 1.81
CA LYS A 164 -6.40 0.41 2.82
C LYS A 164 -5.70 0.81 4.13
N VAL A 165 -4.45 1.27 4.07
CA VAL A 165 -3.63 1.59 5.26
C VAL A 165 -4.21 2.76 6.03
N MET A 166 -4.66 3.84 5.37
CA MET A 166 -5.35 4.95 6.04
C MET A 166 -6.57 4.45 6.81
N GLY A 167 -7.37 3.58 6.20
CA GLY A 167 -8.52 2.95 6.86
C GLY A 167 -8.15 2.05 8.05
N ILE A 168 -7.10 1.23 7.90
CA ILE A 168 -6.59 0.37 8.98
C ILE A 168 -6.10 1.21 10.16
N PHE A 169 -5.33 2.26 9.93
CA PHE A 169 -4.77 3.10 11.00
C PHE A 169 -5.88 3.83 11.77
N ALA A 170 -6.89 4.34 11.08
CA ALA A 170 -8.08 4.90 11.71
C ALA A 170 -8.82 3.86 12.55
N ARG A 171 -9.04 2.66 12.00
CA ARG A 171 -9.69 1.54 12.72
C ARG A 171 -8.92 1.13 13.97
N LEU A 172 -7.60 0.96 13.88
CA LEU A 172 -6.75 0.61 15.00
C LEU A 172 -6.81 1.67 16.11
N SER A 173 -6.85 2.95 15.75
CA SER A 173 -6.99 4.02 16.73
C SER A 173 -8.35 4.03 17.42
N ILE A 174 -9.44 3.85 16.67
CA ILE A 174 -10.80 3.97 17.19
C ILE A 174 -11.24 2.71 17.93
N ARG A 175 -11.05 1.53 17.30
CA ARG A 175 -11.52 0.26 17.82
C ARG A 175 -10.60 -0.33 18.89
N ASP A 176 -9.29 -0.25 18.65
CA ASP A 176 -8.27 -0.96 19.43
C ASP A 176 -7.48 -0.04 20.35
N ASN A 177 -7.83 1.26 20.43
CA ASN A 177 -7.15 2.30 21.23
C ASN A 177 -5.64 2.43 20.94
N LYS A 178 -5.22 2.13 19.71
CA LYS A 178 -3.83 2.21 19.27
C LYS A 178 -3.58 3.53 18.50
N ALA A 179 -3.66 4.64 19.23
CA ALA A 179 -3.60 5.99 18.65
C ALA A 179 -2.27 6.32 17.93
N GLY A 180 -1.16 5.65 18.29
CA GLY A 180 0.15 5.88 17.70
C GLY A 180 0.19 5.71 16.17
N TYR A 181 -0.68 4.86 15.58
CA TYR A 181 -0.76 4.69 14.13
C TYR A 181 -1.23 5.94 13.38
N LEU A 182 -1.92 6.88 14.05
CA LEU A 182 -2.37 8.12 13.40
C LEU A 182 -1.21 9.02 13.00
N ALA A 183 -0.07 8.93 13.67
CA ALA A 183 1.13 9.69 13.34
C ALA A 183 1.74 9.28 11.99
N ASP A 184 1.45 8.08 11.52
CA ASP A 184 1.96 7.56 10.25
C ASP A 184 1.04 7.92 9.05
N ILE A 185 -0.19 8.43 9.30
CA ILE A 185 -1.17 8.79 8.25
C ILE A 185 -0.63 9.87 7.29
N PRO A 186 0.02 10.96 7.74
CA PRO A 186 0.53 11.98 6.82
C PRO A 186 1.47 11.41 5.76
N LEU A 187 2.38 10.52 6.14
CA LEU A 187 3.30 9.88 5.20
C LEU A 187 2.56 9.05 4.13
N VAL A 188 1.57 8.26 4.56
CA VAL A 188 0.75 7.44 3.64
C VAL A 188 -0.04 8.34 2.69
N MET A 189 -0.58 9.44 3.21
CA MET A 189 -1.32 10.42 2.41
C MET A 189 -0.43 11.15 1.40
N ASP A 190 0.80 11.50 1.78
CA ASP A 190 1.77 12.11 0.87
C ASP A 190 2.07 11.20 -0.32
N TYR A 191 2.34 9.92 -0.09
CA TYR A 191 2.51 8.94 -1.17
C TYR A 191 1.27 8.86 -2.07
N PHE A 192 0.08 8.85 -1.46
CA PHE A 192 -1.18 8.80 -2.21
C PHE A 192 -1.34 10.02 -3.13
N LEU A 193 -1.09 11.22 -2.61
CA LEU A 193 -1.19 12.47 -3.38
C LEU A 193 -0.14 12.55 -4.49
N GLU A 194 1.13 12.22 -4.18
CA GLU A 194 2.22 12.25 -5.16
C GLU A 194 1.97 11.34 -6.36
N ILE A 195 1.34 10.21 -6.13
CA ILE A 195 1.12 9.21 -7.17
C ILE A 195 -0.22 9.42 -7.87
N GLY A 196 -1.29 9.65 -7.13
CA GLY A 196 -2.65 9.77 -7.67
C GLY A 196 -2.79 10.86 -8.72
N GLN A 197 -2.10 12.00 -8.53
CA GLN A 197 -2.13 13.11 -9.49
C GLN A 197 -1.48 12.81 -10.85
N LYS A 198 -0.71 11.71 -10.99
CA LYS A 198 -0.10 11.33 -12.27
C LYS A 198 -1.10 10.67 -13.23
N TYR A 199 -2.25 10.22 -12.72
CA TYR A 199 -3.20 9.41 -13.47
C TYR A 199 -4.50 10.19 -13.72
N GLN A 200 -4.73 10.51 -14.98
CA GLN A 200 -5.92 11.27 -15.41
C GLN A 200 -7.24 10.57 -15.02
N GLU A 201 -7.25 9.25 -15.02
CA GLU A 201 -8.43 8.46 -14.62
C GLU A 201 -8.85 8.69 -13.16
N LEU A 202 -7.91 9.15 -12.33
CA LEU A 202 -8.14 9.43 -10.91
C LEU A 202 -8.41 10.91 -10.62
N GLU A 203 -8.30 11.79 -11.61
CA GLU A 203 -8.43 13.24 -11.42
C GLU A 203 -9.70 13.63 -10.64
N PRO A 204 -10.91 13.12 -10.97
CA PRO A 204 -12.11 13.49 -10.21
C PRO A 204 -12.04 13.06 -8.72
N PHE A 205 -11.44 11.91 -8.45
CA PHE A 205 -11.26 11.43 -7.08
C PHE A 205 -10.19 12.25 -6.34
N MET A 206 -9.09 12.60 -7.01
CA MET A 206 -8.03 13.41 -6.43
C MET A 206 -8.51 14.83 -6.08
N LEU A 207 -9.36 15.43 -6.90
CA LEU A 207 -10.01 16.70 -6.59
C LEU A 207 -10.89 16.57 -5.34
N TRP A 208 -11.77 15.56 -5.32
CA TRP A 208 -12.60 15.30 -4.15
C TRP A 208 -11.77 15.04 -2.88
N PHE A 209 -10.70 14.26 -3.00
CA PHE A 209 -9.80 13.93 -1.89
C PHE A 209 -9.11 15.19 -1.33
N ASN A 210 -8.60 16.05 -2.21
CA ASN A 210 -8.00 17.32 -1.79
C ASN A 210 -9.00 18.21 -1.06
N ASP A 211 -10.19 18.38 -1.61
CA ASP A 211 -11.20 19.30 -1.07
C ASP A 211 -11.81 18.82 0.26
N ASN A 212 -11.90 17.50 0.46
CA ASN A 212 -12.65 16.95 1.59
C ASN A 212 -11.76 16.23 2.62
N VAL A 213 -10.60 15.71 2.24
CA VAL A 213 -9.79 14.87 3.13
C VAL A 213 -8.57 15.64 3.65
N VAL A 214 -7.79 16.26 2.77
CA VAL A 214 -6.47 16.81 3.12
C VAL A 214 -6.53 17.82 4.27
N ASP A 215 -7.40 18.83 4.19
CA ASP A 215 -7.48 19.86 5.22
C ASP A 215 -8.12 19.34 6.51
N ASN A 216 -9.06 18.42 6.41
CA ASN A 216 -9.68 17.81 7.58
C ASN A 216 -8.69 16.93 8.38
N VAL A 217 -7.77 16.25 7.70
CA VAL A 217 -6.68 15.49 8.35
C VAL A 217 -5.78 16.42 9.13
N LYS A 218 -5.32 17.53 8.52
CA LYS A 218 -4.46 18.51 9.20
C LYS A 218 -5.10 19.05 10.48
N VAL A 219 -6.36 19.48 10.38
CA VAL A 219 -7.12 20.00 11.53
C VAL A 219 -7.28 18.93 12.63
N LYS A 220 -7.55 17.67 12.24
CA LYS A 220 -7.79 16.58 13.19
C LYS A 220 -6.53 16.18 13.95
N ILE A 221 -5.39 16.10 13.25
CA ILE A 221 -4.09 15.77 13.85
C ILE A 221 -3.63 16.90 14.79
N GLN A 222 -3.68 18.16 14.37
CA GLN A 222 -3.33 19.30 15.21
C GLN A 222 -4.17 19.40 16.49
N ARG A 223 -5.47 19.14 16.41
CA ARG A 223 -6.34 19.12 17.60
C ARG A 223 -5.95 18.02 18.59
N LYS A 224 -5.49 16.87 18.09
CA LYS A 224 -5.10 15.77 18.96
C LYS A 224 -3.76 16.07 19.66
N GLU A 225 -2.78 16.61 18.96
CA GLU A 225 -1.52 17.04 19.56
C GLU A 225 -1.71 18.09 20.66
N MET A 226 -2.70 19.01 20.52
CA MET A 226 -3.05 19.99 21.56
C MET A 226 -3.78 19.39 22.77
N LEU A 227 -4.39 18.21 22.64
CA LEU A 227 -5.10 17.56 23.74
C LEU A 227 -4.23 16.55 24.53
N GLU A 228 -3.08 16.19 23.96
CA GLU A 228 -2.09 15.31 24.61
C GLU A 228 -0.96 16.10 25.31
N LEU A 229 -1.00 17.46 25.27
CA LEU A 229 -0.17 18.41 26.04
C LEU A 229 -0.91 18.90 27.29
#